data_168ffecd440e12214630907c07b0e0ab
#
_entry.id   168ffecd440e12214630907c07b0e0ab
#
_cell.length_a   1.000
_cell.length_b   1.000
_cell.length_c   1.000
_cell.angle_alpha   90.00
_cell.angle_beta   90.00
_cell.angle_gamma   90.00
#
_symmetry.space_group_name_H-M   'P 1'
#
loop_
_entity.id
_entity.type
_entity.pdbx_description
1 polymer ?
#
loop_
_entity_poly.entity_id
_entity_poly.type
_entity_poly.pdbx_seq_one_letter_code
_entity_poly.pdbx_strand_id
1 'polypeptide(L)'
;MVNYNRLAGKLKEDLAVFSQKISKGMKCPAKKFILQMLYGILESNTVHLSGIARSLEENTSLKKTIDRLSKNLFSFDGKENIMKNYIKLVKKEINEKNCVIVIDNSDITKPYSKKMEALSDVRDGSTGEIKKGYLTIEAAVLSKGNKMPLPVYEKVFSVSEKGFLSETDENLKCLHYLSANFKKTCIRTLDRGFDAKDYYRYFLKRDEKFIIRVKKNRDIIYKNKTCNIMDVAKKYKGNYCMGFTDRHGKKIQCKISYIPVRLCAFPQKDLVLVAVYGFGKNPMLLLTNMEIQEISLKKKLCIIVTKIYLMRWRIEEYFRFKNQQFNFEDLRVMSLNSIRNLNFFATLAVGYLGIFYSGNNGSPFMDRVFECSKRIYKIPKFVFYAIGYAFKQIFSKTSSGIMDYFRKHALPCHQFPANHIKNGA
;
A
#
# COMPACT_ATOMS: atom_id res chain seq x y z
N MET A 1 9.68 -27.37 -21.15
CA MET A 1 9.14 -26.18 -21.86
C MET A 1 7.94 -25.63 -21.09
N VAL A 2 7.89 -24.32 -20.83
CA VAL A 2 6.81 -23.70 -20.06
C VAL A 2 5.52 -23.67 -20.90
N ASN A 3 4.44 -24.24 -20.39
CA ASN A 3 3.13 -24.15 -21.05
C ASN A 3 2.44 -22.83 -20.66
N TYR A 4 2.65 -21.79 -21.47
CA TYR A 4 2.12 -20.43 -21.23
C TYR A 4 0.59 -20.40 -21.22
N ASN A 5 -0.10 -21.17 -22.10
CA ASN A 5 -1.57 -21.20 -22.14
C ASN A 5 -2.16 -21.71 -20.82
N ARG A 6 -1.60 -22.78 -20.26
CA ARG A 6 -2.06 -23.33 -18.98
C ARG A 6 -1.79 -22.36 -17.82
N LEU A 7 -0.61 -21.70 -17.81
CA LEU A 7 -0.29 -20.71 -16.78
C LEU A 7 -1.21 -19.49 -16.88
N ALA A 8 -1.38 -18.94 -18.08
CA ALA A 8 -2.26 -17.79 -18.30
C ALA A 8 -3.70 -18.10 -17.93
N GLY A 9 -4.22 -19.28 -18.33
CA GLY A 9 -5.56 -19.72 -17.95
C GLY A 9 -5.75 -19.70 -16.43
N LYS A 10 -4.82 -20.28 -15.68
CA LYS A 10 -4.89 -20.32 -14.22
C LYS A 10 -4.77 -18.93 -13.58
N LEU A 11 -3.89 -18.05 -14.09
CA LEU A 11 -3.75 -16.68 -13.60
C LEU A 11 -4.98 -15.82 -13.91
N LYS A 12 -5.55 -15.93 -15.11
CA LYS A 12 -6.78 -15.21 -15.50
C LYS A 12 -7.97 -15.66 -14.67
N GLU A 13 -8.08 -16.97 -14.40
CA GLU A 13 -9.12 -17.52 -13.53
C GLU A 13 -8.99 -17.00 -12.09
N ASP A 14 -7.78 -17.04 -11.51
CA ASP A 14 -7.51 -16.52 -10.16
C ASP A 14 -7.85 -15.03 -10.06
N LEU A 15 -7.45 -14.21 -11.05
CA LEU A 15 -7.78 -12.79 -11.12
C LEU A 15 -9.29 -12.55 -11.24
N ALA A 16 -10.00 -13.35 -12.05
CA ALA A 16 -11.45 -13.24 -12.19
C ALA A 16 -12.16 -13.59 -10.88
N VAL A 17 -11.74 -14.63 -10.18
CA VAL A 17 -12.26 -15.01 -8.85
C VAL A 17 -11.97 -13.91 -7.82
N PHE A 18 -10.76 -13.35 -7.81
CA PHE A 18 -10.44 -12.21 -6.94
C PHE A 18 -11.33 -11.02 -7.22
N SER A 19 -11.45 -10.61 -8.50
CA SER A 19 -12.30 -9.50 -8.94
C SER A 19 -13.76 -9.69 -8.52
N GLN A 20 -14.29 -10.91 -8.67
CA GLN A 20 -15.65 -11.25 -8.25
C GLN A 20 -15.84 -11.12 -6.74
N LYS A 21 -14.88 -11.60 -5.95
CA LYS A 21 -14.94 -11.50 -4.49
C LYS A 21 -14.97 -10.04 -4.02
N ILE A 22 -14.11 -9.19 -4.56
CA ILE A 22 -14.05 -7.77 -4.16
C ILE A 22 -15.23 -6.96 -4.68
N SER A 23 -15.80 -7.32 -5.83
CA SER A 23 -16.96 -6.63 -6.44
C SER A 23 -18.32 -7.22 -6.05
N LYS A 24 -18.36 -8.10 -5.02
CA LYS A 24 -19.63 -8.67 -4.52
C LYS A 24 -20.60 -7.57 -4.13
N GLY A 25 -21.86 -7.69 -4.59
CA GLY A 25 -22.92 -6.71 -4.37
C GLY A 25 -22.99 -5.57 -5.40
N MET A 26 -22.07 -5.53 -6.38
CA MET A 26 -22.09 -4.53 -7.45
C MET A 26 -22.85 -5.02 -8.70
N LYS A 27 -23.30 -4.07 -9.54
CA LYS A 27 -23.94 -4.35 -10.83
C LYS A 27 -22.94 -4.94 -11.82
N CYS A 28 -23.43 -5.75 -12.77
CA CYS A 28 -22.60 -6.46 -13.76
C CYS A 28 -21.65 -5.53 -14.57
N PRO A 29 -22.08 -4.35 -15.08
CA PRO A 29 -21.17 -3.45 -15.79
C PRO A 29 -19.99 -2.98 -14.92
N ALA A 30 -20.22 -2.68 -13.63
CA ALA A 30 -19.14 -2.30 -12.72
C ALA A 30 -18.20 -3.46 -12.44
N LYS A 31 -18.70 -4.69 -12.24
CA LYS A 31 -17.85 -5.90 -12.09
C LYS A 31 -16.96 -6.13 -13.32
N LYS A 32 -17.55 -5.97 -14.53
CA LYS A 32 -16.79 -6.06 -15.79
C LYS A 32 -15.68 -5.02 -15.83
N PHE A 33 -16.00 -3.76 -15.52
CA PHE A 33 -15.04 -2.66 -15.54
C PHE A 33 -13.89 -2.90 -14.54
N ILE A 34 -14.18 -3.36 -13.32
CA ILE A 34 -13.17 -3.66 -12.30
C ILE A 34 -12.20 -4.73 -12.82
N LEU A 35 -12.70 -5.84 -13.38
CA LEU A 35 -11.85 -6.89 -13.92
C LEU A 35 -11.00 -6.39 -15.09
N GLN A 36 -11.59 -5.58 -15.99
CA GLN A 36 -10.89 -4.99 -17.12
C GLN A 36 -9.73 -4.08 -16.69
N MET A 37 -9.96 -3.23 -15.66
CA MET A 37 -8.91 -2.36 -15.12
C MET A 37 -7.79 -3.16 -14.47
N LEU A 38 -8.11 -4.14 -13.63
CA LEU A 38 -7.11 -4.97 -12.96
C LEU A 38 -6.28 -5.78 -13.97
N TYR A 39 -6.94 -6.48 -14.89
CA TYR A 39 -6.26 -7.25 -15.93
C TYR A 39 -5.39 -6.36 -16.82
N GLY A 40 -5.96 -5.24 -17.29
CA GLY A 40 -5.25 -4.33 -18.17
C GLY A 40 -4.01 -3.71 -17.52
N ILE A 41 -4.05 -3.33 -16.25
CA ILE A 41 -2.89 -2.82 -15.51
C ILE A 41 -1.81 -3.91 -15.37
N LEU A 42 -2.20 -5.14 -15.03
CA LEU A 42 -1.27 -6.24 -14.80
C LEU A 42 -0.63 -6.77 -16.09
N GLU A 43 -1.38 -6.79 -17.20
CA GLU A 43 -0.90 -7.24 -18.51
C GLU A 43 -0.02 -6.18 -19.16
N SER A 44 -0.51 -4.94 -19.26
CA SER A 44 0.22 -3.87 -19.93
C SER A 44 1.36 -3.29 -19.09
N ASN A 45 1.38 -3.53 -17.77
CA ASN A 45 2.28 -2.88 -16.80
C ASN A 45 2.22 -1.34 -16.90
N THR A 46 1.04 -0.78 -17.12
CA THR A 46 0.84 0.67 -17.12
C THR A 46 -0.56 1.04 -16.65
N VAL A 47 -0.70 2.24 -16.12
CA VAL A 47 -2.01 2.84 -15.82
C VAL A 47 -2.58 3.65 -16.99
N HIS A 48 -1.88 3.73 -18.13
CA HIS A 48 -2.39 4.41 -19.30
C HIS A 48 -3.59 3.68 -19.89
N LEU A 49 -4.72 4.37 -20.03
CA LEU A 49 -5.93 3.78 -20.59
C LEU A 49 -5.73 3.19 -22.00
N SER A 50 -4.82 3.74 -22.79
CA SER A 50 -4.47 3.20 -24.10
C SER A 50 -3.74 1.86 -24.02
N GLY A 51 -2.88 1.66 -23.03
CA GLY A 51 -2.23 0.36 -22.75
C GLY A 51 -3.26 -0.66 -22.26
N ILE A 52 -4.07 -0.28 -21.28
CA ILE A 52 -5.15 -1.10 -20.76
C ILE A 52 -6.12 -1.51 -21.89
N ALA A 53 -6.53 -0.57 -22.74
CA ALA A 53 -7.46 -0.86 -23.83
C ALA A 53 -6.89 -1.85 -24.86
N ARG A 54 -5.58 -1.79 -25.15
CA ARG A 54 -4.92 -2.76 -26.04
C ARG A 54 -4.93 -4.17 -25.44
N SER A 55 -4.66 -4.31 -24.15
CA SER A 55 -4.64 -5.63 -23.50
C SER A 55 -6.02 -6.30 -23.40
N LEU A 56 -7.11 -5.55 -23.59
CA LEU A 56 -8.46 -6.12 -23.58
C LEU A 56 -8.85 -6.83 -24.88
N GLU A 57 -8.16 -6.58 -25.98
CA GLU A 57 -8.39 -7.19 -27.31
C GLU A 57 -9.87 -7.24 -27.72
N GLU A 58 -10.60 -6.13 -27.48
CA GLU A 58 -12.03 -6.02 -27.80
C GLU A 58 -12.27 -5.84 -29.32
N ASN A 59 -13.34 -6.46 -29.86
CA ASN A 59 -13.74 -6.34 -31.27
C ASN A 59 -14.29 -4.94 -31.65
N THR A 60 -13.92 -3.91 -30.90
CA THR A 60 -14.29 -2.49 -31.16
C THR A 60 -13.04 -1.67 -31.42
N SER A 61 -13.20 -0.48 -32.04
CA SER A 61 -12.04 0.37 -32.25
C SER A 61 -11.38 0.76 -30.93
N LEU A 62 -10.06 0.83 -30.93
CA LEU A 62 -9.27 1.18 -29.76
C LEU A 62 -9.74 2.50 -29.11
N LYS A 63 -10.11 3.51 -29.94
CA LYS A 63 -10.63 4.79 -29.47
C LYS A 63 -11.92 4.60 -28.67
N LYS A 64 -12.90 3.82 -29.18
CA LYS A 64 -14.16 3.55 -28.47
C LYS A 64 -13.92 2.85 -27.13
N THR A 65 -12.98 1.89 -27.07
CA THR A 65 -12.58 1.22 -25.82
C THR A 65 -11.97 2.22 -24.83
N ILE A 66 -11.05 3.09 -25.26
CA ILE A 66 -10.44 4.13 -24.40
C ILE A 66 -11.50 5.08 -23.88
N ASP A 67 -12.41 5.57 -24.75
CA ASP A 67 -13.46 6.52 -24.36
C ASP A 67 -14.41 5.88 -23.32
N ARG A 68 -14.77 4.62 -23.50
CA ARG A 68 -15.59 3.86 -22.55
C ARG A 68 -14.88 3.69 -21.20
N LEU A 69 -13.61 3.29 -21.20
CA LEU A 69 -12.81 3.16 -19.99
C LEU A 69 -12.67 4.50 -19.27
N SER A 70 -12.43 5.58 -20.00
CA SER A 70 -12.30 6.93 -19.44
C SER A 70 -13.61 7.40 -18.78
N LYS A 71 -14.77 7.21 -19.44
CA LYS A 71 -16.08 7.54 -18.87
C LYS A 71 -16.36 6.72 -17.61
N ASN A 72 -16.14 5.41 -17.66
CA ASN A 72 -16.33 4.54 -16.51
C ASN A 72 -15.38 4.91 -15.36
N LEU A 73 -14.12 5.24 -15.65
CA LEU A 73 -13.15 5.66 -14.65
C LEU A 73 -13.57 6.97 -13.97
N PHE A 74 -14.07 7.93 -14.73
CA PHE A 74 -14.57 9.20 -14.21
C PHE A 74 -15.76 9.02 -13.28
N SER A 75 -16.73 8.21 -13.68
CA SER A 75 -17.99 8.00 -12.94
C SER A 75 -17.93 6.88 -11.88
N PHE A 76 -16.78 6.24 -11.69
CA PHE A 76 -16.66 5.12 -10.77
C PHE A 76 -16.76 5.57 -9.31
N ASP A 77 -17.75 5.02 -8.59
CA ASP A 77 -18.09 5.33 -7.19
C ASP A 77 -18.03 4.10 -6.25
N GLY A 78 -17.61 2.95 -6.78
CA GLY A 78 -17.63 1.65 -6.08
C GLY A 78 -16.54 1.40 -5.05
N LYS A 79 -15.68 2.36 -4.71
CA LYS A 79 -14.50 2.18 -3.85
C LYS A 79 -14.82 1.60 -2.48
N GLU A 80 -15.82 2.15 -1.81
CA GLU A 80 -16.19 1.74 -0.45
C GLU A 80 -16.61 0.26 -0.41
N ASN A 81 -17.47 -0.15 -1.34
CA ASN A 81 -17.92 -1.55 -1.45
C ASN A 81 -16.71 -2.50 -1.69
N ILE A 82 -15.84 -2.14 -2.64
CA ILE A 82 -14.66 -2.93 -2.96
C ILE A 82 -13.75 -3.03 -1.75
N MET A 83 -13.43 -1.92 -1.10
CA MET A 83 -12.53 -1.91 0.07
C MET A 83 -13.10 -2.74 1.22
N LYS A 84 -14.40 -2.66 1.49
CA LYS A 84 -15.08 -3.51 2.49
C LYS A 84 -14.87 -5.01 2.21
N ASN A 85 -15.00 -5.43 0.96
CA ASN A 85 -14.82 -6.82 0.58
C ASN A 85 -13.33 -7.22 0.53
N TYR A 86 -12.47 -6.34 0.01
CA TYR A 86 -11.04 -6.54 -0.08
C TYR A 86 -10.38 -6.70 1.31
N ILE A 87 -10.74 -5.86 2.29
CA ILE A 87 -10.25 -5.97 3.67
C ILE A 87 -10.56 -7.36 4.27
N LYS A 88 -11.70 -7.97 3.93
CA LYS A 88 -12.00 -9.33 4.37
C LYS A 88 -11.02 -10.37 3.82
N LEU A 89 -10.52 -10.15 2.59
CA LEU A 89 -9.48 -11.01 2.01
C LEU A 89 -8.14 -10.76 2.68
N VAL A 90 -7.75 -9.49 2.86
CA VAL A 90 -6.51 -9.10 3.55
C VAL A 90 -6.44 -9.70 4.95
N LYS A 91 -7.53 -9.69 5.71
CA LYS A 91 -7.57 -10.26 7.08
C LYS A 91 -7.21 -11.74 7.16
N LYS A 92 -7.39 -12.50 6.09
CA LYS A 92 -6.96 -13.91 6.02
C LYS A 92 -5.44 -14.04 5.91
N GLU A 93 -4.78 -13.04 5.34
CA GLU A 93 -3.34 -13.03 5.07
C GLU A 93 -2.50 -12.44 6.20
N ILE A 94 -3.13 -11.93 7.25
CA ILE A 94 -2.45 -11.29 8.37
C ILE A 94 -2.70 -12.01 9.70
N ASN A 95 -1.90 -11.70 10.70
CA ASN A 95 -2.20 -12.03 12.09
C ASN A 95 -2.94 -10.84 12.73
N GLU A 96 -4.27 -10.90 12.81
CA GLU A 96 -5.09 -9.79 13.32
C GLU A 96 -4.77 -9.37 14.77
N LYS A 97 -4.15 -10.24 15.58
CA LYS A 97 -3.78 -9.89 16.96
C LYS A 97 -2.55 -8.97 17.01
N ASN A 98 -1.59 -9.18 16.09
CA ASN A 98 -0.28 -8.51 16.13
C ASN A 98 0.15 -8.05 14.72
N CYS A 99 -0.76 -7.51 13.93
CA CYS A 99 -0.41 -7.00 12.61
C CYS A 99 0.42 -5.71 12.72
N VAL A 100 1.24 -5.50 11.71
CA VAL A 100 1.99 -4.24 11.52
C VAL A 100 1.36 -3.49 10.36
N ILE A 101 0.93 -2.26 10.62
CA ILE A 101 0.41 -1.34 9.62
C ILE A 101 1.46 -0.26 9.40
N VAL A 102 1.92 -0.15 8.17
CA VAL A 102 2.85 0.91 7.74
C VAL A 102 2.06 2.02 7.07
N ILE A 103 2.32 3.27 7.45
CA ILE A 103 1.59 4.45 6.96
C ILE A 103 2.62 5.47 6.51
N ASP A 104 2.43 6.01 5.32
CA ASP A 104 3.34 7.03 4.78
C ASP A 104 2.62 7.95 3.81
N ASN A 105 3.12 9.18 3.71
CA ASN A 105 2.72 10.14 2.71
C ASN A 105 3.66 10.06 1.52
N SER A 106 3.16 10.37 0.32
CA SER A 106 3.93 10.50 -0.90
C SER A 106 3.35 11.60 -1.76
N ASP A 107 3.99 11.87 -2.87
CA ASP A 107 3.57 12.85 -3.86
C ASP A 107 3.45 12.22 -5.26
N ILE A 108 2.70 12.88 -6.12
CA ILE A 108 2.59 12.58 -7.56
C ILE A 108 2.95 13.86 -8.28
N THR A 109 4.19 13.97 -8.75
CA THR A 109 4.65 15.17 -9.42
C THR A 109 4.20 15.24 -10.88
N LYS A 110 3.77 16.43 -11.31
CA LYS A 110 3.30 16.73 -12.67
C LYS A 110 3.88 18.06 -13.18
N PRO A 111 5.20 18.19 -13.28
CA PRO A 111 5.86 19.49 -13.50
C PRO A 111 5.46 20.17 -14.81
N TYR A 112 5.08 19.39 -15.83
CA TYR A 112 4.72 19.91 -17.15
C TYR A 112 3.21 20.04 -17.38
N SER A 113 2.37 19.61 -16.41
CA SER A 113 0.92 19.70 -16.54
C SER A 113 0.43 21.09 -16.17
N LYS A 114 -0.50 21.64 -16.99
CA LYS A 114 -1.11 22.97 -16.76
C LYS A 114 -2.63 22.90 -16.59
N LYS A 115 -3.26 21.78 -16.99
CA LYS A 115 -4.74 21.69 -17.13
C LYS A 115 -5.37 20.60 -16.29
N MET A 116 -4.58 19.89 -15.46
CA MET A 116 -5.14 18.89 -14.58
C MET A 116 -5.93 19.57 -13.46
N GLU A 117 -7.08 19.00 -13.12
CA GLU A 117 -7.98 19.51 -12.07
C GLU A 117 -7.31 19.55 -10.71
N ALA A 118 -7.49 20.66 -9.98
CA ALA A 118 -6.96 20.88 -8.63
C ALA A 118 -5.44 20.66 -8.49
N LEU A 119 -4.67 20.95 -9.54
CA LEU A 119 -3.22 20.83 -9.51
C LEU A 119 -2.62 21.88 -8.54
N SER A 120 -1.78 21.45 -7.62
CA SER A 120 -1.19 22.30 -6.58
C SER A 120 0.31 22.19 -6.51
N ASP A 121 0.94 23.07 -5.74
CA ASP A 121 2.36 22.97 -5.44
C ASP A 121 2.59 21.90 -4.36
N VAL A 122 3.45 20.94 -4.66
CA VAL A 122 3.84 19.86 -3.74
C VAL A 122 5.36 19.77 -3.66
N ARG A 123 5.86 19.33 -2.53
CA ARG A 123 7.28 19.06 -2.37
C ARG A 123 7.59 17.66 -2.88
N ASP A 124 8.37 17.57 -3.95
CA ASP A 124 8.89 16.30 -4.47
C ASP A 124 9.77 15.63 -3.41
N GLY A 125 9.35 14.48 -2.91
CA GLY A 125 10.07 13.74 -1.87
C GLY A 125 11.44 13.22 -2.33
N SER A 126 11.68 13.11 -3.63
CA SER A 126 12.94 12.60 -4.20
C SER A 126 14.00 13.69 -4.37
N THR A 127 13.61 14.88 -4.83
CA THR A 127 14.52 16.02 -5.10
C THR A 127 14.48 17.09 -4.02
N GLY A 128 13.39 17.17 -3.25
CA GLY A 128 13.14 18.22 -2.28
C GLY A 128 12.66 19.55 -2.88
N GLU A 129 12.49 19.61 -4.20
CA GLU A 129 12.01 20.77 -4.95
C GLU A 129 10.49 20.93 -4.86
N ILE A 130 9.99 22.13 -5.08
CA ILE A 130 8.55 22.39 -5.23
C ILE A 130 8.17 22.20 -6.70
N LYS A 131 7.20 21.32 -6.94
CA LYS A 131 6.67 20.98 -8.28
C LYS A 131 5.15 20.97 -8.25
N LYS A 132 4.52 21.10 -9.43
CA LYS A 132 3.08 20.87 -9.55
C LYS A 132 2.76 19.39 -9.35
N GLY A 133 1.66 19.07 -8.64
CA GLY A 133 1.30 17.69 -8.36
C GLY A 133 0.15 17.54 -7.37
N TYR A 134 0.09 16.36 -6.78
CA TYR A 134 -0.87 15.94 -5.78
C TYR A 134 -0.16 15.28 -4.61
N LEU A 135 -0.77 15.32 -3.44
CA LEU A 135 -0.33 14.57 -2.27
C LEU A 135 -1.09 13.25 -2.17
N THR A 136 -0.44 12.25 -1.60
CA THR A 136 -1.08 10.96 -1.30
C THR A 136 -0.79 10.56 0.15
N ILE A 137 -1.76 9.86 0.75
CA ILE A 137 -1.53 9.09 1.97
C ILE A 137 -1.95 7.65 1.71
N GLU A 138 -1.09 6.72 2.04
CA GLU A 138 -1.35 5.30 1.85
C GLU A 138 -0.98 4.50 3.10
N ALA A 139 -1.70 3.41 3.31
CA ALA A 139 -1.38 2.46 4.37
C ALA A 139 -1.39 1.03 3.84
N ALA A 140 -0.45 0.23 4.31
CA ALA A 140 -0.36 -1.18 3.99
C ALA A 140 -0.18 -2.02 5.26
N VAL A 141 -0.85 -3.17 5.32
CA VAL A 141 -0.61 -4.18 6.34
C VAL A 141 0.44 -5.15 5.85
N LEU A 142 1.37 -5.54 6.71
CA LEU A 142 2.37 -6.55 6.35
C LEU A 142 1.80 -7.95 6.52
N SER A 143 1.88 -8.76 5.45
CA SER A 143 1.39 -10.14 5.44
C SER A 143 2.14 -11.05 6.42
N LYS A 144 1.56 -12.19 6.77
CA LYS A 144 2.24 -13.26 7.52
C LYS A 144 3.50 -13.72 6.78
N GLY A 145 4.46 -14.26 7.50
CA GLY A 145 5.68 -14.85 6.93
C GLY A 145 6.59 -13.83 6.27
N ASN A 146 6.45 -13.62 4.97
CA ASN A 146 7.36 -12.81 4.15
C ASN A 146 7.23 -11.28 4.31
N LYS A 147 6.23 -10.80 5.05
CA LYS A 147 6.01 -9.37 5.33
C LYS A 147 5.85 -8.52 4.07
N MET A 148 5.16 -9.05 3.05
CA MET A 148 4.82 -8.27 1.86
C MET A 148 3.70 -7.27 2.18
N PRO A 149 3.74 -6.04 1.63
CA PRO A 149 2.72 -5.03 1.88
C PRO A 149 1.42 -5.38 1.14
N LEU A 150 0.32 -5.39 1.88
CA LEU A 150 -1.04 -5.47 1.37
C LEU A 150 -1.66 -4.09 1.59
N PRO A 151 -1.83 -3.27 0.55
CA PRO A 151 -2.40 -1.93 0.69
C PRO A 151 -3.82 -2.01 1.25
N VAL A 152 -4.15 -1.18 2.24
CA VAL A 152 -5.46 -1.18 2.91
C VAL A 152 -6.12 0.19 2.97
N TYR A 153 -5.40 1.22 2.60
CA TYR A 153 -5.90 2.59 2.46
C TYR A 153 -5.09 3.31 1.40
N GLU A 154 -5.76 4.11 0.59
CA GLU A 154 -5.16 5.04 -0.35
C GLU A 154 -6.03 6.29 -0.46
N LYS A 155 -5.42 7.45 -0.57
CA LYS A 155 -6.10 8.69 -0.92
C LYS A 155 -5.17 9.64 -1.65
N VAL A 156 -5.62 10.14 -2.80
CA VAL A 156 -5.00 11.28 -3.49
C VAL A 156 -5.79 12.53 -3.12
N PHE A 157 -5.10 13.58 -2.73
CA PHE A 157 -5.71 14.87 -2.37
C PHE A 157 -4.85 16.04 -2.85
N SER A 158 -5.45 17.22 -2.89
CA SER A 158 -4.77 18.47 -3.27
C SER A 158 -5.09 19.57 -2.30
N VAL A 159 -4.10 20.43 -2.04
CA VAL A 159 -4.29 21.65 -1.23
C VAL A 159 -5.17 22.68 -1.94
N SER A 160 -5.31 22.58 -3.26
CA SER A 160 -6.19 23.45 -4.07
C SER A 160 -7.63 22.93 -4.18
N GLU A 161 -7.94 21.80 -3.53
CA GLU A 161 -9.30 21.22 -3.56
C GLU A 161 -10.24 21.98 -2.63
N LYS A 162 -11.44 22.27 -3.10
CA LYS A 162 -12.48 22.86 -2.25
C LYS A 162 -12.82 21.92 -1.10
N GLY A 163 -12.68 22.42 0.14
CA GLY A 163 -12.93 21.66 1.37
C GLY A 163 -11.69 20.94 1.93
N PHE A 164 -10.50 21.09 1.31
CA PHE A 164 -9.26 20.68 1.95
C PHE A 164 -9.00 21.52 3.21
N LEU A 165 -8.76 20.85 4.33
CA LEU A 165 -8.48 21.52 5.61
C LEU A 165 -6.97 21.53 5.89
N SER A 166 -6.36 20.37 5.93
CA SER A 166 -4.92 20.21 6.14
C SER A 166 -4.48 18.77 5.82
N GLU A 167 -3.19 18.58 5.59
CA GLU A 167 -2.58 17.26 5.48
C GLU A 167 -2.79 16.43 6.76
N THR A 168 -2.73 17.09 7.94
CA THR A 168 -3.00 16.43 9.22
C THR A 168 -4.43 15.87 9.28
N ASP A 169 -5.42 16.60 8.77
CA ASP A 169 -6.80 16.14 8.70
C ASP A 169 -6.95 14.91 7.80
N GLU A 170 -6.31 14.92 6.63
CA GLU A 170 -6.32 13.76 5.72
C GLU A 170 -5.63 12.53 6.35
N ASN A 171 -4.53 12.75 7.05
CA ASN A 171 -3.83 11.70 7.79
C ASN A 171 -4.69 11.14 8.94
N LEU A 172 -5.41 11.99 9.66
CA LEU A 172 -6.33 11.55 10.71
C LEU A 172 -7.52 10.77 10.14
N LYS A 173 -8.05 11.12 8.95
CA LYS A 173 -9.06 10.31 8.25
C LYS A 173 -8.54 8.91 7.93
N CYS A 174 -7.29 8.79 7.47
CA CYS A 174 -6.63 7.49 7.29
C CYS A 174 -6.58 6.70 8.61
N LEU A 175 -6.12 7.30 9.68
CA LEU A 175 -6.05 6.65 10.99
C LEU A 175 -7.43 6.21 11.49
N HIS A 176 -8.47 7.03 11.33
CA HIS A 176 -9.85 6.67 11.68
C HIS A 176 -10.33 5.45 10.88
N TYR A 177 -10.08 5.42 9.57
CA TYR A 177 -10.42 4.27 8.73
C TYR A 177 -9.72 3.00 9.19
N LEU A 178 -8.42 3.09 9.50
CA LEU A 178 -7.64 1.95 9.98
C LEU A 178 -8.14 1.44 11.33
N SER A 179 -8.53 2.35 12.24
CA SER A 179 -9.10 1.99 13.56
C SER A 179 -10.45 1.29 13.46
N ALA A 180 -11.27 1.68 12.47
CA ALA A 180 -12.56 1.01 12.22
C ALA A 180 -12.38 -0.41 11.64
N ASN A 181 -11.28 -0.68 10.96
CA ASN A 181 -11.06 -1.94 10.26
C ASN A 181 -10.10 -2.91 10.95
N PHE A 182 -9.18 -2.43 11.79
CA PHE A 182 -8.13 -3.24 12.43
C PHE A 182 -8.12 -3.06 13.94
N LYS A 183 -7.73 -4.11 14.66
CA LYS A 183 -7.67 -4.11 16.12
C LYS A 183 -6.66 -3.07 16.65
N LYS A 184 -6.91 -2.52 17.81
CA LYS A 184 -6.01 -1.57 18.47
C LYS A 184 -4.64 -2.18 18.83
N THR A 185 -4.54 -3.51 18.91
CA THR A 185 -3.29 -4.24 19.12
C THR A 185 -2.39 -4.29 17.90
N CYS A 186 -2.90 -4.01 16.69
CA CYS A 186 -2.06 -3.81 15.50
C CYS A 186 -1.15 -2.60 15.70
N ILE A 187 0.12 -2.74 15.34
CA ILE A 187 1.12 -1.69 15.56
C ILE A 187 1.17 -0.79 14.34
N ARG A 188 0.84 0.51 14.52
CA ARG A 188 0.96 1.53 13.47
C ARG A 188 2.37 2.07 13.50
N THR A 189 3.08 1.98 12.38
CA THR A 189 4.44 2.49 12.26
C THR A 189 4.50 3.63 11.25
N LEU A 190 5.04 4.77 11.69
CA LEU A 190 4.98 6.05 11.00
C LEU A 190 6.36 6.73 11.02
N ASP A 191 6.60 7.58 10.04
CA ASP A 191 7.84 8.32 9.91
C ASP A 191 7.86 9.61 10.77
N ARG A 192 8.89 10.45 10.58
CA ARG A 192 9.05 11.73 11.29
C ARG A 192 8.00 12.80 10.92
N GLY A 193 7.34 12.68 9.80
CA GLY A 193 6.25 13.55 9.38
C GLY A 193 5.09 13.50 10.39
N PHE A 194 4.89 12.34 10.98
CA PHE A 194 3.84 12.10 11.99
C PHE A 194 4.27 12.43 13.43
N ASP A 195 5.43 13.06 13.64
CA ASP A 195 5.85 13.51 14.96
C ASP A 195 5.18 14.86 15.32
N ALA A 196 3.86 14.83 15.57
CA ALA A 196 3.04 15.97 15.93
C ALA A 196 2.03 15.64 17.03
N LYS A 197 1.62 16.68 17.81
CA LYS A 197 0.73 16.55 18.98
C LYS A 197 -0.59 15.83 18.65
N ASP A 198 -1.15 16.08 17.47
CA ASP A 198 -2.46 15.57 17.09
C ASP A 198 -2.46 14.05 16.87
N TYR A 199 -1.40 13.50 16.29
CA TYR A 199 -1.25 12.05 16.14
C TYR A 199 -1.04 11.35 17.48
N TYR A 200 -0.22 11.90 18.39
CA TYR A 200 -0.09 11.35 19.74
C TYR A 200 -1.40 11.39 20.50
N ARG A 201 -2.13 12.53 20.43
CA ARG A 201 -3.48 12.64 21.03
C ARG A 201 -4.40 11.54 20.50
N TYR A 202 -4.37 11.31 19.18
CA TYR A 202 -5.17 10.29 18.54
C TYR A 202 -4.89 8.90 19.12
N PHE A 203 -3.63 8.47 19.09
CA PHE A 203 -3.21 7.14 19.55
C PHE A 203 -3.42 6.92 21.05
N LEU A 204 -3.03 7.90 21.86
CA LEU A 204 -3.11 7.80 23.33
C LEU A 204 -4.55 7.79 23.84
N LYS A 205 -5.45 8.58 23.21
CA LYS A 205 -6.88 8.57 23.57
C LYS A 205 -7.54 7.24 23.26
N ARG A 206 -7.10 6.54 22.21
CA ARG A 206 -7.69 5.27 21.74
C ARG A 206 -6.98 4.03 22.28
N ASP A 207 -5.88 4.20 22.98
CA ASP A 207 -4.99 3.12 23.42
C ASP A 207 -4.54 2.21 22.26
N GLU A 208 -4.25 2.81 21.10
CA GLU A 208 -3.76 2.13 19.92
C GLU A 208 -2.23 2.08 19.92
N LYS A 209 -1.66 0.93 19.54
CA LYS A 209 -0.20 0.75 19.55
C LYS A 209 0.45 1.45 18.36
N PHE A 210 1.50 2.22 18.63
CA PHE A 210 2.24 2.96 17.62
C PHE A 210 3.76 2.87 17.79
N ILE A 211 4.47 3.09 16.71
CA ILE A 211 5.91 3.38 16.65
C ILE A 211 6.08 4.57 15.72
N ILE A 212 6.50 5.71 16.25
CA ILE A 212 6.76 6.93 15.47
C ILE A 212 8.24 7.29 15.58
N ARG A 213 8.86 7.55 14.43
CA ARG A 213 10.21 8.16 14.43
C ARG A 213 10.10 9.62 14.81
N VAL A 214 10.88 10.07 15.81
CA VAL A 214 10.77 11.41 16.40
C VAL A 214 11.81 12.36 15.81
N LYS A 215 11.45 13.64 15.75
CA LYS A 215 12.37 14.73 15.37
C LYS A 215 13.44 14.91 16.46
N LYS A 216 14.65 15.29 16.03
CA LYS A 216 15.80 15.43 16.94
C LYS A 216 15.68 16.60 17.91
N ASN A 217 14.90 17.59 17.57
CA ASN A 217 14.67 18.83 18.34
C ASN A 217 13.44 18.77 19.23
N ARG A 218 12.88 17.58 19.48
CA ARG A 218 11.72 17.43 20.35
C ARG A 218 12.13 17.54 21.82
N ASP A 219 11.34 18.28 22.60
CA ASP A 219 11.42 18.28 24.06
C ASP A 219 10.52 17.19 24.64
N ILE A 220 11.04 16.53 25.65
CA ILE A 220 10.41 15.43 26.39
C ILE A 220 10.56 15.65 27.89
N ILE A 221 9.73 14.99 28.68
CA ILE A 221 9.92 14.91 30.14
C ILE A 221 10.70 13.62 30.44
N TYR A 222 11.87 13.80 31.04
CA TYR A 222 12.73 12.72 31.49
C TYR A 222 13.12 12.95 32.94
N LYS A 223 12.87 11.97 33.85
CA LYS A 223 13.09 12.10 35.30
C LYS A 223 12.48 13.39 35.87
N ASN A 224 11.24 13.70 35.49
CA ASN A 224 10.46 14.88 35.88
C ASN A 224 11.06 16.25 35.45
N LYS A 225 12.02 16.26 34.52
CA LYS A 225 12.61 17.48 33.94
C LYS A 225 12.36 17.50 32.43
N THR A 226 12.07 18.70 31.92
CA THR A 226 12.00 18.90 30.46
C THR A 226 13.42 18.91 29.88
N CYS A 227 13.68 18.07 28.90
CA CYS A 227 14.98 17.91 28.27
C CYS A 227 14.82 17.72 26.77
N ASN A 228 15.84 18.09 25.98
CA ASN A 228 15.89 17.73 24.58
C ASN A 228 16.10 16.22 24.43
N ILE A 229 15.34 15.60 23.52
CA ILE A 229 15.35 14.15 23.30
C ILE A 229 16.72 13.62 22.88
N MET A 230 17.50 14.39 22.09
CA MET A 230 18.85 14.01 21.66
C MET A 230 19.84 14.00 22.82
N ASP A 231 19.73 14.94 23.76
CA ASP A 231 20.63 15.01 24.91
C ASP A 231 20.35 13.85 25.88
N VAL A 232 19.08 13.46 26.01
CA VAL A 232 18.72 12.26 26.76
C VAL A 232 19.24 11.01 26.05
N ALA A 233 19.04 10.87 24.74
CA ALA A 233 19.55 9.73 23.99
C ALA A 233 21.08 9.59 24.10
N LYS A 234 21.85 10.66 23.96
CA LYS A 234 23.33 10.65 24.05
C LYS A 234 23.84 10.13 25.39
N LYS A 235 23.10 10.30 26.48
CA LYS A 235 23.47 9.75 27.81
C LYS A 235 23.40 8.21 27.84
N TYR A 236 22.56 7.63 26.97
CA TYR A 236 22.33 6.19 26.86
C TYR A 236 22.94 5.66 25.55
N LYS A 237 24.23 5.38 25.55
CA LYS A 237 24.97 4.95 24.35
C LYS A 237 24.68 3.52 23.86
N GLY A 238 23.52 2.96 24.20
CA GLY A 238 23.08 1.64 23.77
C GLY A 238 23.46 0.54 24.78
N ASN A 239 22.52 0.19 25.66
CA ASN A 239 22.71 -0.86 26.68
C ASN A 239 22.58 -2.27 26.11
N TYR A 240 21.96 -2.41 24.92
CA TYR A 240 21.71 -3.69 24.29
C TYR A 240 22.31 -3.72 22.89
N CYS A 241 22.88 -4.88 22.50
CA CYS A 241 23.39 -5.11 21.15
C CYS A 241 22.38 -5.92 20.33
N MET A 242 22.24 -5.57 19.05
CA MET A 242 21.42 -6.27 18.07
C MET A 242 22.15 -6.33 16.73
N GLY A 243 22.24 -7.52 16.16
CA GLY A 243 22.67 -7.69 14.76
C GLY A 243 21.49 -7.43 13.81
N PHE A 244 21.75 -6.70 12.75
CA PHE A 244 20.78 -6.42 11.69
C PHE A 244 21.46 -6.66 10.33
N THR A 245 20.72 -7.18 9.36
CA THR A 245 21.18 -7.29 7.97
C THR A 245 20.46 -6.24 7.15
N ASP A 246 21.19 -5.31 6.54
CA ASP A 246 20.63 -4.26 5.72
C ASP A 246 20.06 -4.79 4.38
N ARG A 247 19.50 -3.88 3.58
CA ARG A 247 18.93 -4.22 2.26
C ARG A 247 19.96 -4.79 1.27
N HIS A 248 21.24 -4.47 1.46
CA HIS A 248 22.36 -4.94 0.63
C HIS A 248 23.00 -6.24 1.15
N GLY A 249 22.47 -6.83 2.23
CA GLY A 249 23.01 -8.06 2.83
C GLY A 249 24.13 -7.83 3.84
N LYS A 250 24.55 -6.57 4.08
CA LYS A 250 25.62 -6.22 5.04
C LYS A 250 25.11 -6.40 6.47
N LYS A 251 25.86 -7.11 7.29
CA LYS A 251 25.60 -7.24 8.73
C LYS A 251 26.00 -5.94 9.44
N ILE A 252 25.07 -5.32 10.12
CA ILE A 252 25.25 -4.10 10.93
C ILE A 252 25.03 -4.46 12.38
N GLN A 253 25.99 -4.09 13.25
CA GLN A 253 25.82 -4.16 14.70
C GLN A 253 25.22 -2.85 15.20
N CYS A 254 24.04 -2.93 15.80
CA CYS A 254 23.34 -1.80 16.37
C CYS A 254 23.39 -1.87 17.90
N LYS A 255 23.57 -0.72 18.55
CA LYS A 255 23.36 -0.56 19.98
C LYS A 255 21.99 0.10 20.22
N ILE A 256 21.24 -0.37 21.19
CA ILE A 256 19.87 0.06 21.44
C ILE A 256 19.70 0.40 22.91
N SER A 257 18.93 1.46 23.20
CA SER A 257 18.59 1.84 24.57
C SER A 257 17.08 1.87 24.78
N TYR A 258 16.64 1.41 25.92
CA TYR A 258 15.28 1.56 26.47
C TYR A 258 15.27 2.74 27.43
N ILE A 259 14.49 3.78 27.13
CA ILE A 259 14.46 5.00 27.93
C ILE A 259 13.00 5.37 28.20
N PRO A 260 12.50 5.25 29.47
CA PRO A 260 11.18 5.75 29.83
C PRO A 260 11.13 7.27 29.73
N VAL A 261 10.12 7.78 29.05
CA VAL A 261 9.94 9.23 28.82
C VAL A 261 8.46 9.58 28.78
N ARG A 262 8.13 10.88 28.89
CA ARG A 262 6.80 11.41 28.63
C ARG A 262 6.90 12.59 27.66
N LEU A 263 5.85 12.82 26.89
CA LEU A 263 5.76 14.02 26.07
C LEU A 263 5.28 15.20 26.91
N CYS A 264 5.84 16.40 26.70
CA CYS A 264 5.40 17.61 27.41
C CYS A 264 3.90 17.89 27.24
N ALA A 265 3.34 17.55 26.06
CA ALA A 265 1.93 17.69 25.79
C ALA A 265 1.03 16.61 26.46
N PHE A 266 1.61 15.54 26.98
CA PHE A 266 0.90 14.41 27.62
C PHE A 266 1.69 13.91 28.84
N PRO A 267 1.85 14.73 29.89
CA PRO A 267 2.74 14.42 31.01
C PRO A 267 2.28 13.25 31.88
N GLN A 268 1.00 12.84 31.77
CA GLN A 268 0.44 11.68 32.49
C GLN A 268 0.57 10.36 31.75
N LYS A 269 1.15 10.35 30.51
CA LYS A 269 1.26 9.14 29.71
C LYS A 269 2.70 8.71 29.59
N ASP A 270 3.02 7.57 30.20
CA ASP A 270 4.34 6.98 30.08
C ASP A 270 4.52 6.36 28.67
N LEU A 271 5.67 6.62 28.10
CA LEU A 271 6.09 6.19 26.78
C LEU A 271 7.51 5.64 26.85
N VAL A 272 7.90 4.92 25.82
CA VAL A 272 9.25 4.39 25.68
C VAL A 272 9.93 5.01 24.47
N LEU A 273 11.07 5.63 24.71
CA LEU A 273 11.99 6.03 23.66
C LEU A 273 12.99 4.89 23.44
N VAL A 274 12.99 4.32 22.24
CA VAL A 274 13.99 3.37 21.78
C VAL A 274 15.00 4.14 20.92
N ALA A 275 16.21 4.39 21.47
CA ALA A 275 17.28 5.02 20.73
C ALA A 275 18.18 3.95 20.09
N VAL A 276 18.30 3.99 18.75
CA VAL A 276 19.03 2.98 17.97
C VAL A 276 20.26 3.61 17.32
N TYR A 277 21.43 3.09 17.64
CA TYR A 277 22.72 3.55 17.13
C TYR A 277 23.29 2.53 16.12
N GLY A 278 23.98 3.02 15.10
CA GLY A 278 24.63 2.18 14.09
C GLY A 278 24.12 2.37 12.66
N PHE A 279 23.07 3.17 12.45
CA PHE A 279 22.56 3.50 11.10
C PHE A 279 23.04 4.85 10.55
N GLY A 280 23.92 5.55 11.24
CA GLY A 280 24.49 6.85 10.82
C GLY A 280 25.09 7.62 11.98
N LYS A 281 25.44 8.89 11.73
CA LYS A 281 26.09 9.76 12.75
C LYS A 281 25.21 9.98 13.99
N ASN A 282 23.90 9.99 13.86
CA ASN A 282 22.95 10.23 14.94
C ASN A 282 22.06 9.02 15.18
N PRO A 283 21.60 8.78 16.42
CA PRO A 283 20.68 7.70 16.71
C PRO A 283 19.34 7.90 15.97
N MET A 284 18.73 6.81 15.59
CA MET A 284 17.33 6.75 15.19
C MET A 284 16.48 6.72 16.47
N LEU A 285 15.60 7.69 16.62
CA LEU A 285 14.76 7.87 17.80
C LEU A 285 13.36 7.36 17.51
N LEU A 286 12.93 6.31 18.19
CA LEU A 286 11.62 5.68 18.01
C LEU A 286 10.81 5.81 19.30
N LEU A 287 9.66 6.47 19.22
CA LEU A 287 8.75 6.61 20.35
C LEU A 287 7.57 5.66 20.23
N THR A 288 7.21 4.99 21.32
CA THR A 288 6.12 4.01 21.36
C THR A 288 5.40 4.04 22.71
N ASN A 289 4.12 3.66 22.69
CA ASN A 289 3.34 3.35 23.90
C ASN A 289 3.31 1.85 24.21
N MET A 290 4.17 1.07 23.59
CA MET A 290 4.40 -0.33 23.93
C MET A 290 5.30 -0.36 25.18
N GLU A 291 4.76 -0.81 26.29
CA GLU A 291 5.45 -0.82 27.58
C GLU A 291 5.65 -2.25 28.07
N ILE A 292 6.74 -2.48 28.79
CA ILE A 292 7.03 -3.72 29.48
C ILE A 292 7.53 -3.37 30.89
N GLN A 293 6.85 -3.87 31.91
CA GLN A 293 7.23 -3.65 33.30
C GLN A 293 8.44 -4.51 33.69
N GLU A 294 8.56 -5.71 33.15
CA GLU A 294 9.63 -6.64 33.48
C GLU A 294 10.96 -6.25 32.82
N ILE A 295 11.99 -6.08 33.66
CA ILE A 295 13.34 -5.64 33.23
C ILE A 295 13.96 -6.59 32.20
N SER A 296 13.78 -7.90 32.40
CA SER A 296 14.28 -8.96 31.51
C SER A 296 13.76 -8.83 30.06
N LEU A 297 12.56 -8.27 29.89
CA LEU A 297 11.89 -8.14 28.58
C LEU A 297 12.19 -6.80 27.88
N LYS A 298 12.83 -5.82 28.54
CA LYS A 298 13.14 -4.50 27.93
C LYS A 298 14.01 -4.61 26.67
N LYS A 299 15.03 -5.47 26.72
CA LYS A 299 15.87 -5.78 25.53
C LYS A 299 15.01 -6.33 24.38
N LYS A 300 14.12 -7.28 24.68
CA LYS A 300 13.22 -7.89 23.69
C LYS A 300 12.29 -6.85 23.04
N LEU A 301 11.71 -5.95 23.85
CA LEU A 301 10.88 -4.87 23.34
C LEU A 301 11.65 -3.95 22.38
N CYS A 302 12.84 -3.48 22.77
CA CYS A 302 13.68 -2.62 21.94
C CYS A 302 13.99 -3.28 20.59
N ILE A 303 14.32 -4.58 20.59
CA ILE A 303 14.57 -5.34 19.37
C ILE A 303 13.30 -5.42 18.50
N ILE A 304 12.14 -5.69 19.08
CA ILE A 304 10.86 -5.78 18.38
C ILE A 304 10.51 -4.42 17.75
N VAL A 305 10.55 -3.33 18.52
CA VAL A 305 10.26 -1.97 18.05
C VAL A 305 11.18 -1.60 16.89
N THR A 306 12.48 -1.85 17.03
CA THR A 306 13.46 -1.57 15.97
C THR A 306 13.16 -2.39 14.70
N LYS A 307 12.94 -3.69 14.83
CA LYS A 307 12.64 -4.58 13.69
C LYS A 307 11.35 -4.16 12.98
N ILE A 308 10.29 -3.82 13.72
CA ILE A 308 9.02 -3.37 13.14
C ILE A 308 9.23 -2.05 12.41
N TYR A 309 9.92 -1.09 13.02
CA TYR A 309 10.17 0.18 12.35
C TYR A 309 10.99 0.01 11.07
N LEU A 310 12.00 -0.83 11.08
CA LEU A 310 12.80 -1.11 9.89
C LEU A 310 11.99 -1.80 8.77
N MET A 311 10.88 -2.46 9.09
CA MET A 311 9.97 -2.98 8.06
C MET A 311 9.17 -1.87 7.37
N ARG A 312 9.15 -0.64 7.88
CA ARG A 312 8.48 0.50 7.24
C ARG A 312 8.95 0.74 5.80
N TRP A 313 10.21 0.44 5.50
CA TRP A 313 10.72 0.55 4.13
C TRP A 313 9.90 -0.24 3.08
N ARG A 314 9.09 -1.22 3.52
CA ARG A 314 8.20 -1.98 2.63
C ARG A 314 7.18 -1.09 1.93
N ILE A 315 6.73 0.00 2.57
CA ILE A 315 5.82 0.92 1.92
C ILE A 315 6.54 1.79 0.87
N GLU A 316 7.80 2.14 1.11
CA GLU A 316 8.63 2.86 0.13
C GLU A 316 8.90 1.98 -1.12
N GLU A 317 9.17 0.68 -0.92
CA GLU A 317 9.28 -0.29 -2.02
C GLU A 317 7.94 -0.48 -2.76
N TYR A 318 6.82 -0.45 -2.04
CA TYR A 318 5.50 -0.50 -2.65
C TYR A 318 5.23 0.74 -3.51
N PHE A 319 5.53 1.95 -3.04
CA PHE A 319 5.42 3.17 -3.85
C PHE A 319 6.30 3.10 -5.09
N ARG A 320 7.57 2.72 -4.90
CA ARG A 320 8.50 2.55 -6.02
C ARG A 320 8.00 1.53 -7.04
N PHE A 321 7.48 0.40 -6.57
CA PHE A 321 6.91 -0.62 -7.45
C PHE A 321 5.73 -0.07 -8.27
N LYS A 322 4.77 0.61 -7.62
CA LYS A 322 3.62 1.20 -8.28
C LYS A 322 4.04 2.23 -9.33
N ASN A 323 5.00 3.09 -9.00
CA ASN A 323 5.49 4.13 -9.89
C ASN A 323 6.28 3.55 -11.08
N GLN A 324 7.19 2.62 -10.82
CA GLN A 324 8.07 2.07 -11.87
C GLN A 324 7.39 0.98 -12.70
N GLN A 325 6.64 0.08 -12.06
CA GLN A 325 6.04 -1.06 -12.76
C GLN A 325 4.77 -0.66 -13.52
N PHE A 326 3.97 0.24 -12.97
CA PHE A 326 2.72 0.66 -13.58
C PHE A 326 2.80 2.05 -14.22
N ASN A 327 3.97 2.68 -14.26
CA ASN A 327 4.18 4.05 -14.76
C ASN A 327 3.21 5.06 -14.12
N PHE A 328 2.95 4.93 -12.81
CA PHE A 328 1.88 5.66 -12.15
C PHE A 328 2.13 7.18 -12.16
N GLU A 329 3.37 7.62 -12.06
CA GLU A 329 3.71 9.05 -12.15
C GLU A 329 3.47 9.65 -13.55
N ASP A 330 3.41 8.84 -14.61
CA ASP A 330 3.08 9.28 -15.98
C ASP A 330 1.58 9.18 -16.31
N LEU A 331 0.69 9.16 -15.29
CA LEU A 331 -0.75 9.18 -15.52
C LEU A 331 -1.18 10.39 -16.38
N ARG A 332 -2.18 10.17 -17.27
CA ARG A 332 -2.60 11.17 -18.29
C ARG A 332 -4.07 11.56 -18.20
N VAL A 333 -4.77 11.14 -17.16
CA VAL A 333 -6.15 11.54 -16.91
C VAL A 333 -6.18 12.93 -16.28
N MET A 334 -7.22 13.71 -16.57
CA MET A 334 -7.24 15.15 -16.27
C MET A 334 -8.06 15.48 -15.02
N SER A 335 -9.17 14.75 -14.77
CA SER A 335 -10.02 15.02 -13.61
C SER A 335 -9.47 14.41 -12.35
N LEU A 336 -9.60 15.09 -11.21
CA LEU A 336 -9.17 14.61 -9.90
C LEU A 336 -9.84 13.27 -9.53
N ASN A 337 -11.12 13.11 -9.91
CA ASN A 337 -11.84 11.86 -9.67
C ASN A 337 -11.24 10.69 -10.46
N SER A 338 -10.88 10.91 -11.73
CA SER A 338 -10.19 9.89 -12.54
C SER A 338 -8.80 9.56 -11.99
N ILE A 339 -8.05 10.54 -11.50
CA ILE A 339 -6.74 10.33 -10.86
C ILE A 339 -6.90 9.46 -9.62
N ARG A 340 -7.87 9.77 -8.76
CA ARG A 340 -8.20 8.99 -7.56
C ARG A 340 -8.61 7.56 -7.88
N ASN A 341 -9.44 7.38 -8.89
CA ASN A 341 -9.90 6.05 -9.30
C ASN A 341 -8.75 5.25 -9.92
N LEU A 342 -7.86 5.90 -10.68
CA LEU A 342 -6.70 5.24 -11.25
C LEU A 342 -5.69 4.81 -10.17
N ASN A 343 -5.44 5.67 -9.16
CA ASN A 343 -4.64 5.29 -7.99
C ASN A 343 -5.24 4.09 -7.27
N PHE A 344 -6.55 4.10 -7.07
CA PHE A 344 -7.28 3.01 -6.44
C PHE A 344 -7.10 1.68 -7.18
N PHE A 345 -7.27 1.66 -8.52
CA PHE A 345 -7.06 0.44 -9.30
C PHE A 345 -5.61 -0.03 -9.32
N ALA A 346 -4.65 0.88 -9.41
CA ALA A 346 -3.22 0.54 -9.28
C ALA A 346 -2.91 -0.08 -7.91
N THR A 347 -3.45 0.50 -6.84
CA THR A 347 -3.33 -0.01 -5.47
C THR A 347 -3.97 -1.39 -5.31
N LEU A 348 -5.16 -1.62 -5.88
CA LEU A 348 -5.81 -2.93 -5.89
C LEU A 348 -5.03 -3.97 -6.68
N ALA A 349 -4.39 -3.59 -7.80
CA ALA A 349 -3.54 -4.49 -8.57
C ALA A 349 -2.34 -4.96 -7.73
N VAL A 350 -1.69 -4.05 -6.97
CA VAL A 350 -0.64 -4.46 -6.01
C VAL A 350 -1.21 -5.34 -4.91
N GLY A 351 -2.38 -5.01 -4.39
CA GLY A 351 -3.07 -5.83 -3.38
C GLY A 351 -3.36 -7.25 -3.87
N TYR A 352 -3.79 -7.39 -5.12
CA TYR A 352 -3.96 -8.70 -5.76
C TYR A 352 -2.64 -9.48 -5.82
N LEU A 353 -1.54 -8.86 -6.29
CA LEU A 353 -0.23 -9.51 -6.33
C LEU A 353 0.20 -10.02 -4.95
N GLY A 354 -0.07 -9.25 -3.90
CA GLY A 354 0.24 -9.62 -2.53
C GLY A 354 -0.58 -10.81 -2.03
N ILE A 355 -1.89 -10.83 -2.25
CA ILE A 355 -2.79 -11.95 -1.90
C ILE A 355 -2.42 -13.19 -2.72
N PHE A 356 -2.23 -13.02 -4.04
CA PHE A 356 -1.81 -14.10 -4.93
C PHE A 356 -0.50 -14.75 -4.45
N TYR A 357 0.50 -13.95 -4.12
CA TYR A 357 1.77 -14.45 -3.61
C TYR A 357 1.62 -15.16 -2.26
N SER A 358 0.87 -14.59 -1.32
CA SER A 358 0.63 -15.22 -0.01
C SER A 358 -0.02 -16.60 -0.12
N GLY A 359 -0.99 -16.74 -1.03
CA GLY A 359 -1.72 -17.99 -1.23
C GLY A 359 -0.94 -19.06 -2.03
N ASN A 360 0.06 -18.67 -2.81
CA ASN A 360 0.82 -19.58 -3.68
C ASN A 360 2.30 -19.73 -3.31
N ASN A 361 2.79 -19.02 -2.30
CA ASN A 361 4.19 -19.05 -1.92
C ASN A 361 4.65 -20.46 -1.53
N GLY A 362 5.78 -20.89 -2.11
CA GLY A 362 6.34 -22.24 -1.93
C GLY A 362 5.64 -23.33 -2.73
N SER A 363 4.69 -23.00 -3.62
CA SER A 363 4.05 -23.97 -4.50
C SER A 363 4.82 -24.14 -5.81
N PRO A 364 4.79 -25.33 -6.44
CA PRO A 364 5.36 -25.55 -7.78
C PRO A 364 4.76 -24.63 -8.85
N PHE A 365 3.55 -24.14 -8.64
CA PHE A 365 2.93 -23.16 -9.52
C PHE A 365 3.63 -21.81 -9.43
N MET A 366 3.96 -21.35 -8.22
CA MET A 366 4.70 -20.10 -8.02
C MET A 366 6.12 -20.16 -8.58
N ASP A 367 6.77 -21.33 -8.47
CA ASP A 367 8.10 -21.52 -9.05
C ASP A 367 8.06 -21.34 -10.58
N ARG A 368 7.06 -21.90 -11.26
CA ARG A 368 6.85 -21.70 -12.72
C ARG A 368 6.55 -20.24 -13.07
N VAL A 369 5.81 -19.51 -12.23
CA VAL A 369 5.59 -18.07 -12.40
C VAL A 369 6.94 -17.33 -12.30
N PHE A 370 7.77 -17.68 -11.34
CA PHE A 370 9.09 -17.07 -11.19
C PHE A 370 10.03 -17.38 -12.36
N GLU A 371 10.00 -18.59 -12.92
CA GLU A 371 10.74 -18.94 -14.16
C GLU A 371 10.36 -17.99 -15.31
N CYS A 372 9.07 -17.65 -15.45
CA CYS A 372 8.60 -16.71 -16.47
C CYS A 372 9.11 -15.28 -16.25
N SER A 373 9.57 -14.93 -15.04
CA SER A 373 10.14 -13.62 -14.75
C SER A 373 11.50 -13.39 -15.40
N LYS A 374 12.16 -14.45 -15.92
CA LYS A 374 13.46 -14.41 -16.62
C LYS A 374 14.51 -13.58 -15.88
N ARG A 375 14.56 -13.68 -14.57
CA ARG A 375 15.56 -12.95 -13.78
C ARG A 375 16.95 -13.53 -14.00
N ILE A 376 17.92 -12.65 -14.26
CA ILE A 376 19.34 -12.99 -14.38
C ILE A 376 19.89 -13.40 -13.01
N TYR A 377 19.43 -12.71 -11.96
CA TYR A 377 19.80 -12.96 -10.58
C TYR A 377 18.68 -13.64 -9.82
N LYS A 378 18.93 -14.03 -8.56
CA LYS A 378 17.92 -14.62 -7.65
C LYS A 378 16.69 -13.70 -7.53
N ILE A 379 15.53 -14.31 -7.22
CA ILE A 379 14.30 -13.58 -6.94
C ILE A 379 14.55 -12.59 -5.79
N PRO A 380 14.21 -11.30 -5.97
CA PRO A 380 14.46 -10.29 -4.96
C PRO A 380 13.57 -10.50 -3.73
N LYS A 381 14.02 -10.01 -2.57
CA LYS A 381 13.21 -10.06 -1.34
C LYS A 381 11.85 -9.36 -1.47
N PHE A 382 11.77 -8.33 -2.31
CA PHE A 382 10.53 -7.67 -2.71
C PHE A 382 10.06 -8.29 -4.03
N VAL A 383 9.31 -9.38 -3.93
CA VAL A 383 8.98 -10.28 -5.03
C VAL A 383 8.05 -9.68 -6.08
N PHE A 384 7.36 -8.58 -5.80
CA PHE A 384 6.36 -8.00 -6.70
C PHE A 384 6.93 -7.64 -8.08
N TYR A 385 8.20 -7.19 -8.15
CA TYR A 385 8.85 -6.95 -9.45
C TYR A 385 8.97 -8.22 -10.30
N ALA A 386 9.29 -9.35 -9.67
CA ALA A 386 9.38 -10.62 -10.39
C ALA A 386 7.99 -11.10 -10.83
N ILE A 387 7.00 -11.02 -9.95
CA ILE A 387 5.62 -11.45 -10.23
C ILE A 387 4.99 -10.56 -11.30
N GLY A 388 5.08 -9.23 -11.17
CA GLY A 388 4.52 -8.29 -12.13
C GLY A 388 5.11 -8.47 -13.54
N TYR A 389 6.43 -8.68 -13.63
CA TYR A 389 7.07 -8.98 -14.91
C TYR A 389 6.62 -10.33 -15.46
N ALA A 390 6.54 -11.37 -14.62
CA ALA A 390 6.07 -12.69 -15.04
C ALA A 390 4.63 -12.63 -15.56
N PHE A 391 3.74 -11.91 -14.90
CA PHE A 391 2.35 -11.74 -15.34
C PHE A 391 2.27 -11.14 -16.74
N LYS A 392 2.98 -10.04 -16.98
CA LYS A 392 3.09 -9.45 -18.32
C LYS A 392 3.56 -10.46 -19.35
N GLN A 393 4.64 -11.19 -19.06
CA GLN A 393 5.20 -12.20 -19.98
C GLN A 393 4.24 -13.38 -20.25
N ILE A 394 3.48 -13.78 -19.23
CA ILE A 394 2.53 -14.89 -19.38
C ILE A 394 1.30 -14.45 -20.15
N PHE A 395 0.71 -13.29 -19.82
CA PHE A 395 -0.50 -12.81 -20.45
C PHE A 395 -0.29 -12.44 -21.92
N SER A 396 0.83 -11.75 -22.26
CA SER A 396 1.14 -11.34 -23.63
C SER A 396 1.42 -12.49 -24.60
N LYS A 397 1.55 -13.73 -24.11
CA LYS A 397 1.78 -14.92 -24.96
C LYS A 397 0.53 -15.76 -25.20
N THR A 398 -0.63 -15.24 -24.85
CA THR A 398 -1.90 -15.97 -24.99
C THR A 398 -2.95 -15.10 -25.66
N SER A 399 -3.65 -15.65 -26.65
CA SER A 399 -4.67 -14.96 -27.43
C SER A 399 -6.05 -14.92 -26.78
N SER A 400 -6.29 -15.65 -25.67
CA SER A 400 -7.61 -15.64 -25.01
C SER A 400 -7.78 -14.42 -24.12
N GLY A 401 -8.81 -13.60 -24.40
CA GLY A 401 -9.13 -12.41 -23.60
C GLY A 401 -9.64 -12.75 -22.20
N ILE A 402 -9.58 -11.77 -21.28
CA ILE A 402 -10.06 -11.90 -19.90
C ILE A 402 -11.58 -12.06 -19.81
N MET A 403 -12.31 -11.65 -20.86
CA MET A 403 -13.77 -11.63 -20.84
C MET A 403 -14.40 -13.03 -20.83
N ASP A 404 -13.71 -14.05 -21.33
CA ASP A 404 -14.20 -15.43 -21.27
C ASP A 404 -14.23 -15.95 -19.83
N TYR A 405 -13.22 -15.56 -19.04
CA TYR A 405 -13.17 -15.86 -17.60
C TYR A 405 -14.21 -15.07 -16.80
N PHE A 406 -14.51 -13.82 -17.20
CA PHE A 406 -15.61 -13.07 -16.60
C PHE A 406 -16.94 -13.77 -16.78
N ARG A 407 -17.26 -14.24 -17.99
CA ARG A 407 -18.52 -14.95 -18.30
C ARG A 407 -18.63 -16.25 -17.52
N LYS A 408 -17.55 -17.02 -17.41
CA LYS A 408 -17.50 -18.28 -16.66
C LYS A 408 -17.77 -18.09 -15.16
N HIS A 409 -17.31 -16.99 -14.58
CA HIS A 409 -17.41 -16.70 -13.15
C HIS A 409 -18.47 -15.64 -12.80
N ALA A 410 -19.09 -14.99 -13.77
CA ALA A 410 -20.27 -14.18 -13.51
C ALA A 410 -21.36 -15.12 -13.00
N LEU A 411 -21.80 -14.94 -11.75
CA LEU A 411 -23.03 -15.54 -11.28
C LEU A 411 -24.12 -15.22 -12.32
N PRO A 412 -25.04 -16.17 -12.62
CA PRO A 412 -26.10 -15.90 -13.59
C PRO A 412 -26.80 -14.59 -13.22
N CYS A 413 -26.48 -13.53 -13.92
CA CYS A 413 -27.35 -12.39 -14.01
C CYS A 413 -28.65 -13.00 -14.57
N HIS A 414 -29.75 -12.90 -13.82
CA HIS A 414 -31.07 -13.37 -14.24
C HIS A 414 -31.17 -13.26 -15.75
N GLN A 415 -31.40 -14.41 -16.38
CA GLN A 415 -31.69 -14.48 -17.81
C GLN A 415 -32.75 -13.42 -18.08
N PHE A 416 -32.43 -12.43 -18.89
CA PHE A 416 -33.46 -11.59 -19.46
C PHE A 416 -34.40 -12.54 -20.18
N PRO A 417 -35.74 -12.49 -19.94
CA PRO A 417 -36.67 -13.31 -20.69
C PRO A 417 -36.45 -13.01 -22.18
N ALA A 418 -36.18 -14.06 -22.93
CA ALA A 418 -36.15 -13.97 -24.39
C ALA A 418 -37.48 -13.36 -24.83
N ASN A 419 -37.47 -12.14 -25.36
CA ASN A 419 -38.63 -11.54 -25.99
C ASN A 419 -39.03 -12.49 -27.13
N HIS A 420 -40.12 -13.19 -26.95
CA HIS A 420 -40.84 -13.84 -28.02
C HIS A 420 -41.20 -12.77 -29.06
N ILE A 421 -40.44 -12.74 -30.15
CA ILE A 421 -40.86 -12.11 -31.38
C ILE A 421 -42.01 -12.96 -31.84
N LYS A 422 -43.25 -12.54 -31.57
CA LYS A 422 -44.44 -13.06 -32.26
C LYS A 422 -44.31 -12.62 -33.70
N ASN A 423 -43.95 -13.53 -34.59
CA ASN A 423 -44.28 -13.43 -36.00
C ASN A 423 -45.82 -13.42 -36.07
N GLY A 424 -46.40 -12.28 -36.36
CA GLY A 424 -47.80 -12.10 -36.73
C GLY A 424 -47.91 -11.92 -38.22
N ALA A 425 -48.78 -12.68 -38.79
CA ALA A 425 -49.10 -12.74 -40.19
C ALA A 425 -49.50 -11.41 -40.83
#